data_81c6f133d30c08dfe1c6dc96ff7dbe12
#
_entry.id   81c6f133d30c08dfe1c6dc96ff7dbe12
#
_cell.length_a   1.000
_cell.length_b   1.000
_cell.length_c   1.000
_cell.angle_alpha   90.00
_cell.angle_beta   90.00
_cell.angle_gamma   90.00
#
_symmetry.space_group_name_H-M   'P 1'
#
loop_
_entity.id
_entity.type
_entity.pdbx_description
1 polymer ?
#
loop_
_entity_poly.entity_id
_entity_poly.type
_entity_poly.pdbx_seq_one_letter_code
_entity_poly.pdbx_strand_id
1 'polypeptide(L)'
;MRPLLERLARSTLVCLVVVLSASSIAEEDEQKSTRLYVLDCGYMDMAGWQGFQTFYGFPESAVAIPAQANPCFLVVNQGQSLLWDAGLSDATPSTPVMTEYGVRFSLKSKLAKQLQDLNYPPEKIDYLALSHLHFDHIGNLPYFVNVKTLIQRDEWNAAKDAGPNDIGYNRRSYSPLEDFTKLILLDGDLDVFGDGKVTVFRTPGHTPGHQSLIVHLDQHGPIVISGDVIHFTEELGALNEASDDAAPGEPASALAKLFSRVEEIGGELWVQHDPVQDKARKYAPEYYE
;
A
#
# COMPACT_ATOMS: atom_id res chain seq x y z
N MET A 1 -53.00 -17.86 37.28
CA MET A 1 -51.59 -18.19 37.09
C MET A 1 -51.14 -18.36 35.61
N ARG A 2 -52.06 -18.74 34.70
CA ARG A 2 -51.70 -18.86 33.25
C ARG A 2 -51.43 -17.57 32.50
N PRO A 3 -52.07 -16.40 32.75
CA PRO A 3 -51.84 -15.20 31.92
C PRO A 3 -50.48 -14.51 32.15
N LEU A 4 -49.79 -14.76 33.26
CA LEU A 4 -48.50 -14.12 33.58
C LEU A 4 -47.31 -14.78 32.84
N LEU A 5 -47.39 -16.10 32.64
CA LEU A 5 -46.36 -16.85 31.92
C LEU A 5 -46.37 -16.57 30.39
N GLU A 6 -47.57 -16.35 29.79
CA GLU A 6 -47.68 -15.99 28.38
C GLU A 6 -47.16 -14.57 28.08
N ARG A 7 -47.30 -13.61 29.02
CA ARG A 7 -46.72 -12.27 28.85
C ARG A 7 -45.21 -12.24 28.92
N LEU A 8 -44.59 -13.05 29.81
CA LEU A 8 -43.15 -13.16 29.92
C LEU A 8 -42.54 -13.82 28.66
N ALA A 9 -43.19 -14.86 28.12
CA ALA A 9 -42.71 -15.54 26.90
C ALA A 9 -42.76 -14.62 25.65
N ARG A 10 -43.79 -13.78 25.52
CA ARG A 10 -43.92 -12.82 24.41
C ARG A 10 -42.90 -11.68 24.51
N SER A 11 -42.60 -11.16 25.70
CA SER A 11 -41.60 -10.11 25.90
C SER A 11 -40.17 -10.60 25.59
N THR A 12 -39.84 -11.83 25.96
CA THR A 12 -38.53 -12.42 25.69
C THR A 12 -38.34 -12.70 24.18
N LEU A 13 -39.37 -13.12 23.46
CA LEU A 13 -39.31 -13.39 22.04
C LEU A 13 -39.13 -12.11 21.20
N VAL A 14 -39.80 -11.01 21.57
CA VAL A 14 -39.67 -9.71 20.89
C VAL A 14 -38.26 -9.13 21.07
N CYS A 15 -37.66 -9.22 22.27
CA CYS A 15 -36.31 -8.77 22.50
C CYS A 15 -35.27 -9.61 21.71
N LEU A 16 -35.45 -10.94 21.59
CA LEU A 16 -34.55 -11.80 20.86
C LEU A 16 -34.58 -11.51 19.35
N VAL A 17 -35.75 -11.31 18.77
CA VAL A 17 -35.91 -10.98 17.35
C VAL A 17 -35.32 -9.61 17.00
N VAL A 18 -35.47 -8.60 17.87
CA VAL A 18 -34.90 -7.27 17.64
C VAL A 18 -33.36 -7.28 17.73
N VAL A 19 -32.77 -8.04 18.66
CA VAL A 19 -31.33 -8.17 18.80
C VAL A 19 -30.73 -8.91 17.59
N LEU A 20 -31.38 -9.99 17.11
CA LEU A 20 -30.91 -10.72 15.92
C LEU A 20 -31.04 -9.89 14.63
N SER A 21 -32.09 -9.07 14.49
CA SER A 21 -32.23 -8.18 13.33
C SER A 21 -31.24 -7.01 13.35
N ALA A 22 -30.92 -6.46 14.51
CA ALA A 22 -29.91 -5.41 14.65
C ALA A 22 -28.50 -5.93 14.33
N SER A 23 -28.15 -7.14 14.75
CA SER A 23 -26.87 -7.77 14.43
C SER A 23 -26.73 -8.04 12.93
N SER A 24 -27.77 -8.54 12.27
CA SER A 24 -27.74 -8.82 10.82
C SER A 24 -27.64 -7.52 9.97
N ILE A 25 -28.30 -6.46 10.39
CA ILE A 25 -28.22 -5.15 9.72
C ILE A 25 -26.82 -4.54 9.90
N ALA A 26 -26.24 -4.66 11.09
CA ALA A 26 -24.88 -4.19 11.34
C ALA A 26 -23.82 -4.97 10.54
N GLU A 27 -23.96 -6.30 10.42
CA GLU A 27 -23.10 -7.13 9.57
C GLU A 27 -23.27 -6.81 8.07
N GLU A 28 -24.48 -6.52 7.59
CA GLU A 28 -24.72 -6.12 6.19
C GLU A 28 -24.16 -4.72 5.88
N ASP A 29 -24.22 -3.76 6.80
CA ASP A 29 -23.63 -2.44 6.61
C ASP A 29 -22.09 -2.51 6.70
N GLU A 30 -21.54 -3.31 7.61
CA GLU A 30 -20.11 -3.57 7.70
C GLU A 30 -19.53 -4.17 6.40
N GLN A 31 -20.31 -4.92 5.66
CA GLN A 31 -19.89 -5.56 4.41
C GLN A 31 -19.97 -4.63 3.19
N LYS A 32 -20.64 -3.46 3.32
CA LYS A 32 -20.82 -2.50 2.22
C LYS A 32 -19.86 -1.33 2.22
N SER A 33 -19.25 -1.01 3.37
CA SER A 33 -18.33 0.12 3.48
C SER A 33 -16.94 -0.21 2.93
N THR A 34 -16.24 0.84 2.45
CA THR A 34 -14.85 0.75 2.05
C THR A 34 -13.96 0.89 3.29
N ARG A 35 -13.09 -0.09 3.54
CA ARG A 35 -12.15 -0.11 4.66
C ARG A 35 -10.71 -0.14 4.19
N LEU A 36 -9.87 0.63 4.85
CA LEU A 36 -8.43 0.67 4.62
C LEU A 36 -7.69 0.24 5.88
N TYR A 37 -6.95 -0.86 5.79
CA TYR A 37 -6.07 -1.37 6.84
C TYR A 37 -4.62 -1.03 6.50
N VAL A 38 -3.86 -0.56 7.48
CA VAL A 38 -2.42 -0.38 7.37
C VAL A 38 -1.74 -1.62 7.93
N LEU A 39 -0.81 -2.20 7.17
CA LEU A 39 -0.06 -3.41 7.53
C LEU A 39 1.42 -3.06 7.71
N ASP A 40 2.07 -3.62 8.73
CA ASP A 40 3.53 -3.50 8.93
C ASP A 40 4.25 -4.40 7.93
N CYS A 41 4.76 -3.82 6.86
CA CYS A 41 5.49 -4.53 5.82
C CYS A 41 7.00 -4.28 5.87
N GLY A 42 7.48 -3.67 6.96
CA GLY A 42 8.90 -3.52 7.23
C GLY A 42 9.32 -2.13 7.68
N TYR A 43 10.57 -2.05 8.05
CA TYR A 43 11.24 -0.81 8.45
C TYR A 43 12.68 -0.82 7.98
N MET A 44 13.13 0.30 7.43
CA MET A 44 14.48 0.52 6.98
C MET A 44 15.12 1.62 7.82
N ASP A 45 16.18 1.28 8.55
CA ASP A 45 17.02 2.23 9.30
C ASP A 45 18.25 2.54 8.45
N MET A 46 18.34 3.79 8.03
CA MET A 46 19.37 4.32 7.16
C MET A 46 20.57 4.88 7.94
N ALA A 47 20.88 4.35 9.14
CA ALA A 47 21.95 4.83 10.01
C ALA A 47 23.33 4.89 9.33
N GLY A 48 23.52 4.07 8.27
CA GLY A 48 24.71 4.10 7.41
C GLY A 48 24.50 4.86 6.10
N TRP A 49 23.66 5.91 6.07
CA TRP A 49 23.32 6.68 4.86
C TRP A 49 24.52 7.00 3.97
N GLN A 50 25.64 7.37 4.54
CA GLN A 50 26.83 7.71 3.77
C GLN A 50 27.39 6.52 2.96
N GLY A 51 27.31 5.30 3.50
CA GLY A 51 27.63 4.07 2.78
C GLY A 51 26.63 3.76 1.67
N PHE A 52 25.34 3.91 1.96
CA PHE A 52 24.25 3.76 1.01
C PHE A 52 24.37 4.78 -0.14
N GLN A 53 24.56 6.06 0.19
CA GLN A 53 24.77 7.14 -0.78
C GLN A 53 25.94 6.85 -1.73
N THR A 54 27.08 6.40 -1.18
CA THR A 54 28.27 6.07 -1.95
C THR A 54 28.03 4.85 -2.86
N PHE A 55 27.39 3.82 -2.31
CA PHE A 55 27.11 2.58 -3.04
C PHE A 55 26.16 2.80 -4.23
N TYR A 56 25.13 3.62 -4.02
CA TYR A 56 24.12 3.92 -5.04
C TYR A 56 24.47 5.15 -5.90
N GLY A 57 25.60 5.81 -5.64
CA GLY A 57 26.07 6.93 -6.46
C GLY A 57 25.25 8.21 -6.29
N PHE A 58 24.53 8.37 -5.19
CA PHE A 58 23.80 9.60 -4.90
C PHE A 58 24.76 10.76 -4.67
N PRO A 59 24.43 12.00 -5.11
CA PRO A 59 25.28 13.17 -4.89
C PRO A 59 25.43 13.44 -3.38
N GLU A 60 26.54 14.03 -2.97
CA GLU A 60 26.79 14.42 -1.58
C GLU A 60 25.74 15.41 -1.02
N SER A 61 25.08 16.16 -1.91
CA SER A 61 23.99 17.08 -1.58
C SER A 61 22.64 16.38 -1.35
N ALA A 62 22.52 15.08 -1.59
CA ALA A 62 21.27 14.37 -1.34
C ALA A 62 20.89 14.43 0.14
N VAL A 63 19.61 14.69 0.42
CA VAL A 63 19.08 14.76 1.78
C VAL A 63 19.27 13.43 2.48
N ALA A 64 19.84 13.45 3.67
CA ALA A 64 20.04 12.22 4.45
C ALA A 64 18.68 11.64 4.86
N ILE A 65 18.44 10.41 4.47
CA ILE A 65 17.25 9.65 4.84
C ILE A 65 17.53 8.91 6.15
N PRO A 66 16.92 9.30 7.28
CA PRO A 66 17.27 8.69 8.57
C PRO A 66 16.65 7.30 8.75
N ALA A 67 15.44 7.14 8.27
CA ALA A 67 14.65 5.91 8.39
C ALA A 67 13.45 5.96 7.47
N GLN A 68 12.99 4.79 7.02
CA GLN A 68 11.78 4.63 6.21
C GLN A 68 10.84 3.63 6.88
N ALA A 69 9.58 3.99 7.06
CA ALA A 69 8.52 3.03 7.27
C ALA A 69 8.19 2.36 5.94
N ASN A 70 7.75 1.12 5.98
CA ASN A 70 7.35 0.41 4.78
C ASN A 70 5.98 -0.27 4.99
N PRO A 71 4.89 0.50 5.07
CA PRO A 71 3.56 -0.05 5.19
C PRO A 71 3.07 -0.62 3.86
N CYS A 72 2.29 -1.72 3.94
CA CYS A 72 1.37 -2.13 2.88
C CYS A 72 -0.06 -1.72 3.28
N PHE A 73 -0.96 -1.71 2.30
CA PHE A 73 -2.34 -1.32 2.57
C PHE A 73 -3.31 -2.36 2.01
N LEU A 74 -4.20 -2.86 2.88
CA LEU A 74 -5.30 -3.71 2.43
C LEU A 74 -6.57 -2.87 2.36
N VAL A 75 -7.14 -2.77 1.16
CA VAL A 75 -8.46 -2.15 0.94
C VAL A 75 -9.48 -3.25 0.77
N VAL A 76 -10.56 -3.16 1.53
CA VAL A 76 -11.73 -4.03 1.39
C VAL A 76 -12.92 -3.17 0.99
N ASN A 77 -13.57 -3.51 -0.11
CA ASN A 77 -14.70 -2.79 -0.65
C ASN A 77 -15.77 -3.76 -1.14
N GLN A 78 -16.94 -3.75 -0.54
CA GLN A 78 -18.09 -4.59 -0.91
C GLN A 78 -17.73 -6.09 -1.07
N GLY A 79 -16.87 -6.61 -0.19
CA GLY A 79 -16.44 -8.01 -0.18
C GLY A 79 -15.31 -8.33 -1.16
N GLN A 80 -14.86 -7.38 -1.97
CA GLN A 80 -13.64 -7.49 -2.77
C GLN A 80 -12.44 -6.90 -2.03
N SER A 81 -11.24 -7.36 -2.35
CA SER A 81 -10.01 -6.95 -1.67
C SER A 81 -8.90 -6.55 -2.64
N LEU A 82 -8.20 -5.47 -2.30
CA LEU A 82 -6.98 -5.03 -2.96
C LEU A 82 -5.87 -4.93 -1.92
N LEU A 83 -4.77 -5.63 -2.14
CA LEU A 83 -3.52 -5.36 -1.44
C LEU A 83 -2.67 -4.39 -2.27
N TRP A 84 -2.25 -3.30 -1.66
CA TRP A 84 -1.29 -2.35 -2.21
C TRP A 84 0.10 -2.64 -1.68
N ASP A 85 1.00 -3.02 -2.59
CA ASP A 85 2.36 -3.51 -2.36
C ASP A 85 2.45 -4.80 -1.52
N ALA A 86 3.59 -5.46 -1.61
CA ALA A 86 3.87 -6.71 -0.93
C ALA A 86 5.07 -6.62 0.04
N GLY A 87 5.56 -5.41 0.31
CA GLY A 87 6.52 -5.08 1.35
C GLY A 87 7.88 -5.77 1.27
N LEU A 88 8.64 -5.69 2.35
CA LEU A 88 9.84 -6.49 2.55
C LEU A 88 9.47 -7.98 2.67
N SER A 89 10.39 -8.85 2.24
CA SER A 89 10.19 -10.30 2.35
C SER A 89 9.92 -10.74 3.80
N ASP A 90 8.95 -11.64 3.99
CA ASP A 90 8.67 -12.31 5.27
C ASP A 90 9.87 -13.12 5.82
N ALA A 91 10.93 -13.26 5.04
CA ALA A 91 12.21 -13.79 5.49
C ALA A 91 13.08 -12.74 6.22
N THR A 92 12.72 -11.47 6.17
CA THR A 92 13.42 -10.39 6.86
C THR A 92 13.31 -10.60 8.37
N PRO A 93 14.44 -10.58 9.12
CA PRO A 93 14.41 -10.83 10.56
C PRO A 93 13.77 -9.66 11.32
N SER A 94 13.19 -9.98 12.48
CA SER A 94 12.62 -8.96 13.39
C SER A 94 13.70 -8.14 14.11
N THR A 95 14.88 -8.70 14.32
CA THR A 95 16.05 -7.96 14.82
C THR A 95 16.74 -7.31 13.63
N PRO A 96 16.96 -5.99 13.65
CA PRO A 96 17.58 -5.29 12.54
C PRO A 96 18.96 -5.86 12.19
N VAL A 97 19.14 -6.23 10.93
CA VAL A 97 20.42 -6.73 10.40
C VAL A 97 21.02 -5.71 9.47
N MET A 98 22.26 -5.30 9.77
CA MET A 98 23.00 -4.36 8.95
C MET A 98 23.41 -5.02 7.63
N THR A 99 23.09 -4.37 6.52
CA THR A 99 23.61 -4.75 5.22
C THR A 99 25.01 -4.18 4.99
N GLU A 100 25.68 -4.66 3.97
CA GLU A 100 26.98 -4.12 3.54
C GLU A 100 26.91 -2.65 3.10
N TYR A 101 25.69 -2.18 2.75
CA TYR A 101 25.43 -0.79 2.34
C TYR A 101 25.09 0.14 3.49
N GLY A 102 25.10 -0.34 4.73
CA GLY A 102 24.82 0.48 5.91
C GLY A 102 23.33 0.68 6.22
N VAL A 103 22.44 -0.06 5.56
CA VAL A 103 21.00 -0.07 5.86
C VAL A 103 20.65 -1.25 6.76
N ARG A 104 19.77 -1.04 7.72
CA ARG A 104 19.22 -2.12 8.56
C ARG A 104 17.78 -2.36 8.20
N PHE A 105 17.47 -3.59 7.80
CA PHE A 105 16.09 -4.02 7.56
C PHE A 105 15.56 -4.77 8.77
N SER A 106 14.28 -4.54 9.09
CA SER A 106 13.56 -5.31 10.11
C SER A 106 12.08 -5.43 9.75
N LEU A 107 11.47 -6.54 10.17
CA LEU A 107 10.06 -6.82 10.01
C LEU A 107 9.50 -7.34 11.35
N LYS A 108 8.55 -6.63 11.95
CA LYS A 108 7.96 -7.02 13.25
C LYS A 108 6.95 -8.15 13.08
N SER A 109 6.17 -8.11 12.01
CA SER A 109 5.12 -9.09 11.73
C SER A 109 5.11 -9.46 10.25
N LYS A 110 5.01 -10.75 9.94
CA LYS A 110 4.93 -11.25 8.57
C LYS A 110 3.65 -10.79 7.89
N LEU A 111 3.75 -10.34 6.64
CA LEU A 111 2.60 -9.92 5.84
C LEU A 111 1.53 -11.01 5.75
N ALA A 112 1.94 -12.24 5.42
CA ALA A 112 1.01 -13.37 5.31
C ALA A 112 0.23 -13.62 6.61
N LYS A 113 0.88 -13.45 7.78
CA LYS A 113 0.21 -13.61 9.07
C LYS A 113 -0.80 -12.49 9.33
N GLN A 114 -0.44 -11.23 9.07
CA GLN A 114 -1.36 -10.09 9.26
C GLN A 114 -2.62 -10.24 8.40
N LEU A 115 -2.44 -10.62 7.12
CA LEU A 115 -3.54 -10.91 6.20
C LEU A 115 -4.42 -12.07 6.71
N GLN A 116 -3.81 -13.14 7.24
CA GLN A 116 -4.55 -14.26 7.81
C GLN A 116 -5.36 -13.85 9.05
N ASP A 117 -4.77 -13.04 9.94
CA ASP A 117 -5.42 -12.55 11.16
C ASP A 117 -6.65 -11.67 10.83
N LEU A 118 -6.63 -10.98 9.69
CA LEU A 118 -7.77 -10.21 9.15
C LEU A 118 -8.78 -11.06 8.36
N ASN A 119 -8.59 -12.38 8.23
CA ASN A 119 -9.37 -13.29 7.39
C ASN A 119 -9.24 -13.04 5.87
N TYR A 120 -8.18 -12.39 5.44
CA TYR A 120 -7.80 -12.17 4.04
C TYR A 120 -6.44 -12.83 3.73
N PRO A 121 -6.28 -14.16 3.91
CA PRO A 121 -5.01 -14.80 3.60
C PRO A 121 -4.63 -14.57 2.12
N PRO A 122 -3.34 -14.61 1.76
CA PRO A 122 -2.85 -14.21 0.43
C PRO A 122 -3.63 -14.82 -0.74
N GLU A 123 -4.03 -16.07 -0.64
CA GLU A 123 -4.79 -16.80 -1.67
C GLU A 123 -6.24 -16.32 -1.85
N LYS A 124 -6.77 -15.52 -0.93
CA LYS A 124 -8.12 -14.92 -0.98
C LYS A 124 -8.11 -13.46 -1.40
N ILE A 125 -6.95 -12.86 -1.59
CA ILE A 125 -6.84 -11.50 -2.13
C ILE A 125 -7.29 -11.52 -3.60
N ASP A 126 -8.20 -10.60 -3.96
CA ASP A 126 -8.69 -10.49 -5.34
C ASP A 126 -7.71 -9.79 -6.26
N TYR A 127 -7.10 -8.70 -5.76
CA TYR A 127 -6.15 -7.88 -6.49
C TYR A 127 -4.90 -7.57 -5.66
N LEU A 128 -3.74 -7.67 -6.28
CA LEU A 128 -2.49 -7.09 -5.82
C LEU A 128 -2.15 -5.93 -6.76
N ALA A 129 -2.02 -4.71 -6.26
CA ALA A 129 -1.49 -3.60 -7.03
C ALA A 129 -0.10 -3.26 -6.52
N LEU A 130 0.86 -3.17 -7.43
CA LEU A 130 2.24 -2.83 -7.11
C LEU A 130 2.50 -1.39 -7.54
N SER A 131 2.95 -0.55 -6.61
CA SER A 131 3.33 0.83 -6.91
C SER A 131 4.43 0.86 -7.98
N HIS A 132 5.46 0.02 -7.80
CA HIS A 132 6.57 -0.22 -8.71
C HIS A 132 7.34 -1.51 -8.31
N LEU A 133 8.48 -1.81 -8.94
CA LEU A 133 9.19 -3.10 -8.77
C LEU A 133 10.48 -3.00 -7.95
N HIS A 134 10.64 -2.03 -7.04
CA HIS A 134 11.72 -2.06 -6.08
C HIS A 134 11.48 -3.15 -5.02
N PHE A 135 12.57 -3.65 -4.45
CA PHE A 135 12.59 -4.87 -3.64
C PHE A 135 11.71 -4.80 -2.37
N ASP A 136 11.53 -3.62 -1.84
CA ASP A 136 10.75 -3.36 -0.62
C ASP A 136 9.24 -3.24 -0.84
N HIS A 137 8.81 -3.19 -2.09
CA HIS A 137 7.39 -3.23 -2.48
C HIS A 137 6.95 -4.62 -2.97
N ILE A 138 7.89 -5.53 -3.26
CA ILE A 138 7.62 -6.80 -3.93
C ILE A 138 8.17 -8.04 -3.22
N GLY A 139 8.62 -7.90 -1.97
CA GLY A 139 9.34 -8.97 -1.25
C GLY A 139 8.54 -10.25 -1.00
N ASN A 140 7.20 -10.20 -1.08
CA ASN A 140 6.33 -11.35 -0.82
C ASN A 140 5.54 -11.81 -2.06
N LEU A 141 5.96 -11.44 -3.28
CA LEU A 141 5.32 -11.88 -4.53
C LEU A 141 5.00 -13.39 -4.61
N PRO A 142 5.85 -14.30 -4.12
CA PRO A 142 5.56 -15.74 -4.19
C PRO A 142 4.24 -16.17 -3.55
N TYR A 143 3.68 -15.39 -2.64
CA TYR A 143 2.37 -15.69 -2.05
C TYR A 143 1.18 -15.38 -2.98
N PHE A 144 1.39 -14.58 -4.04
CA PHE A 144 0.32 -14.00 -4.84
C PHE A 144 0.27 -14.49 -6.30
N VAL A 145 0.94 -15.60 -6.64
CA VAL A 145 1.07 -16.12 -8.03
C VAL A 145 -0.27 -16.33 -8.75
N ASN A 146 -1.37 -16.54 -8.02
CA ASN A 146 -2.71 -16.74 -8.56
C ASN A 146 -3.64 -15.53 -8.38
N VAL A 147 -3.13 -14.41 -7.84
CA VAL A 147 -3.87 -13.17 -7.63
C VAL A 147 -3.81 -12.31 -8.89
N LYS A 148 -4.87 -11.56 -9.19
CA LYS A 148 -4.85 -10.56 -10.27
C LYS A 148 -3.89 -9.44 -9.88
N THR A 149 -2.74 -9.39 -10.54
CA THR A 149 -1.69 -8.41 -10.19
C THR A 149 -1.67 -7.27 -11.20
N LEU A 150 -1.84 -6.05 -10.69
CA LEU A 150 -1.93 -4.81 -11.45
C LEU A 150 -0.58 -4.08 -11.40
N ILE A 151 -0.01 -3.83 -12.57
CA ILE A 151 1.23 -3.08 -12.73
C ILE A 151 1.18 -2.31 -14.05
N GLN A 152 1.81 -1.14 -14.12
CA GLN A 152 1.92 -0.43 -15.40
C GLN A 152 2.84 -1.18 -16.36
N ARG A 153 2.47 -1.18 -17.65
CA ARG A 153 3.27 -1.82 -18.72
C ARG A 153 4.68 -1.25 -18.79
N ASP A 154 4.84 0.06 -18.60
CA ASP A 154 6.13 0.71 -18.63
C ASP A 154 7.04 0.23 -17.50
N GLU A 155 6.48 -0.06 -16.31
CA GLU A 155 7.21 -0.64 -15.18
C GLU A 155 7.74 -2.04 -15.50
N TRP A 156 6.84 -2.89 -16.02
CA TRP A 156 7.21 -4.23 -16.41
C TRP A 156 8.28 -4.26 -17.50
N ASN A 157 8.16 -3.37 -18.50
CA ASN A 157 9.15 -3.26 -19.58
C ASN A 157 10.49 -2.76 -19.04
N ALA A 158 10.49 -1.70 -18.22
CA ALA A 158 11.71 -1.17 -17.61
C ALA A 158 12.45 -2.23 -16.79
N ALA A 159 11.74 -3.01 -15.97
CA ALA A 159 12.34 -4.09 -15.19
C ALA A 159 12.95 -5.20 -16.09
N LYS A 160 12.29 -5.53 -17.20
CA LYS A 160 12.82 -6.54 -18.15
C LYS A 160 14.02 -6.06 -18.95
N ASP A 161 14.07 -4.77 -19.26
CA ASP A 161 15.15 -4.15 -20.02
C ASP A 161 16.33 -3.76 -19.11
N ALA A 162 16.13 -3.78 -17.79
CA ALA A 162 17.16 -3.47 -16.79
C ALA A 162 18.37 -4.39 -16.91
N GLY A 163 19.54 -3.78 -16.88
CA GLY A 163 20.81 -4.49 -16.93
C GLY A 163 21.16 -5.17 -15.59
N PRO A 164 22.15 -6.07 -15.59
CA PRO A 164 22.55 -6.80 -14.38
C PRO A 164 23.10 -5.90 -13.25
N ASN A 165 23.44 -4.67 -13.56
CA ASN A 165 23.94 -3.67 -12.62
C ASN A 165 22.89 -2.60 -12.29
N ASP A 166 21.65 -2.78 -12.73
CA ASP A 166 20.58 -1.89 -12.37
C ASP A 166 20.26 -2.04 -10.88
N ILE A 167 20.23 -0.93 -10.17
CA ILE A 167 20.10 -0.91 -8.72
C ILE A 167 18.62 -1.02 -8.31
N GLY A 168 17.72 -0.45 -9.10
CA GLY A 168 16.29 -0.44 -8.84
C GLY A 168 15.65 -1.80 -9.10
N TYR A 169 16.01 -2.44 -10.22
CA TYR A 169 15.36 -3.66 -10.68
C TYR A 169 16.20 -4.92 -10.42
N ASN A 170 16.02 -5.52 -9.26
CA ASN A 170 16.64 -6.79 -8.96
C ASN A 170 15.82 -7.95 -9.54
N ARG A 171 16.34 -8.63 -10.59
CA ARG A 171 15.62 -9.74 -11.23
C ARG A 171 15.19 -10.84 -10.26
N ARG A 172 15.96 -11.12 -9.21
CA ARG A 172 15.59 -12.13 -8.21
C ARG A 172 14.31 -11.75 -7.46
N SER A 173 14.08 -10.46 -7.27
CA SER A 173 12.89 -9.97 -6.56
C SER A 173 11.65 -9.99 -7.45
N TYR A 174 11.75 -9.57 -8.72
CA TYR A 174 10.58 -9.47 -9.61
C TYR A 174 10.33 -10.71 -10.47
N SER A 175 11.31 -11.60 -10.65
CA SER A 175 11.15 -12.79 -11.52
C SER A 175 9.92 -13.68 -11.17
N PRO A 176 9.42 -13.76 -9.92
CA PRO A 176 8.17 -14.47 -9.66
C PRO A 176 6.98 -13.99 -10.50
N LEU A 177 6.97 -12.71 -10.91
CA LEU A 177 5.92 -12.17 -11.79
C LEU A 177 5.89 -12.83 -13.18
N GLU A 178 7.00 -13.40 -13.65
CA GLU A 178 7.06 -14.11 -14.93
C GLU A 178 6.14 -15.35 -14.94
N ASP A 179 5.90 -15.95 -13.76
CA ASP A 179 5.05 -17.12 -13.57
C ASP A 179 3.58 -16.75 -13.22
N PHE A 180 3.27 -15.46 -13.08
CA PHE A 180 1.93 -15.03 -12.69
C PHE A 180 0.94 -15.22 -13.84
N THR A 181 -0.06 -16.07 -13.61
CA THR A 181 -1.09 -16.40 -14.61
C THR A 181 -2.11 -15.27 -14.81
N LYS A 182 -2.14 -14.30 -13.89
CA LYS A 182 -3.10 -13.19 -13.85
C LYS A 182 -2.42 -11.83 -13.76
N LEU A 183 -1.24 -11.68 -14.35
CA LEU A 183 -0.57 -10.39 -14.47
C LEU A 183 -1.34 -9.51 -15.46
N ILE A 184 -1.76 -8.34 -15.01
CA ILE A 184 -2.51 -7.34 -15.78
C ILE A 184 -1.63 -6.12 -15.96
N LEU A 185 -1.21 -5.89 -17.21
CA LEU A 185 -0.41 -4.73 -17.59
C LEU A 185 -1.34 -3.56 -17.92
N LEU A 186 -1.25 -2.52 -17.12
CA LEU A 186 -2.04 -1.30 -17.27
C LEU A 186 -1.35 -0.31 -18.22
N ASP A 187 -2.14 0.47 -18.94
CA ASP A 187 -1.70 1.57 -19.81
C ASP A 187 -2.34 2.90 -19.36
N GLY A 188 -2.42 3.15 -18.06
CA GLY A 188 -3.03 4.35 -17.49
C GLY A 188 -3.70 4.12 -16.14
N ASP A 189 -4.62 5.00 -15.80
CA ASP A 189 -5.37 4.96 -14.55
C ASP A 189 -6.46 3.85 -14.61
N LEU A 190 -6.75 3.20 -13.48
CA LEU A 190 -7.76 2.14 -13.37
C LEU A 190 -8.59 2.30 -12.09
N ASP A 191 -9.91 2.40 -12.23
CA ASP A 191 -10.84 2.13 -11.14
C ASP A 191 -10.90 0.61 -10.92
N VAL A 192 -10.34 0.15 -9.79
CA VAL A 192 -10.06 -1.28 -9.56
C VAL A 192 -11.35 -2.10 -9.41
N PHE A 193 -12.35 -1.54 -8.74
CA PHE A 193 -13.62 -2.23 -8.47
C PHE A 193 -14.77 -1.77 -9.38
N GLY A 194 -14.57 -0.68 -10.14
CA GLY A 194 -15.55 -0.14 -11.07
C GLY A 194 -16.67 0.69 -10.42
N ASP A 195 -16.47 1.13 -9.18
CA ASP A 195 -17.43 1.93 -8.41
C ASP A 195 -16.89 3.31 -7.98
N GLY A 196 -15.69 3.67 -8.43
CA GLY A 196 -15.02 4.93 -8.14
C GLY A 196 -14.38 5.02 -6.76
N LYS A 197 -14.42 3.96 -5.95
CA LYS A 197 -13.88 3.97 -4.58
C LYS A 197 -12.37 3.78 -4.53
N VAL A 198 -11.80 3.00 -5.44
CA VAL A 198 -10.38 2.65 -5.41
C VAL A 198 -9.78 2.78 -6.81
N THR A 199 -8.86 3.74 -6.95
CA THR A 199 -8.23 4.03 -8.24
C THR A 199 -6.71 3.96 -8.14
N VAL A 200 -6.07 3.12 -8.97
CA VAL A 200 -4.64 3.24 -9.24
C VAL A 200 -4.44 4.24 -10.36
N PHE A 201 -3.46 5.15 -10.24
CA PHE A 201 -3.18 6.15 -11.26
C PHE A 201 -1.67 6.30 -11.50
N ARG A 202 -1.30 6.54 -12.77
CA ARG A 202 0.10 6.65 -13.16
C ARG A 202 0.76 7.89 -12.57
N THR A 203 1.93 7.70 -11.96
CA THR A 203 2.81 8.75 -11.45
C THR A 203 4.28 8.44 -11.82
N PRO A 204 4.61 8.35 -13.12
CA PRO A 204 5.97 8.00 -13.57
C PRO A 204 6.97 9.08 -13.14
N GLY A 205 8.15 8.65 -12.71
CA GLY A 205 9.22 9.53 -12.23
C GLY A 205 10.24 8.76 -11.43
N HIS A 206 9.91 8.29 -10.23
CA HIS A 206 10.74 7.42 -9.41
C HIS A 206 11.14 6.14 -10.18
N THR A 207 10.16 5.53 -10.84
CA THR A 207 10.38 4.55 -11.91
C THR A 207 9.53 4.89 -13.13
N PRO A 208 9.85 4.35 -14.34
CA PRO A 208 9.13 4.66 -15.58
C PRO A 208 7.63 4.33 -15.55
N GLY A 209 7.24 3.31 -14.81
CA GLY A 209 5.85 2.87 -14.69
C GLY A 209 5.29 3.01 -13.28
N HIS A 210 5.86 3.86 -12.44
CA HIS A 210 5.35 4.10 -11.09
C HIS A 210 3.87 4.50 -11.10
N GLN A 211 3.12 4.04 -10.10
CA GLN A 211 1.72 4.40 -9.87
C GLN A 211 1.46 4.67 -8.39
N SER A 212 0.41 5.44 -8.12
CA SER A 212 -0.09 5.80 -6.78
C SER A 212 -1.53 5.31 -6.62
N LEU A 213 -2.06 5.33 -5.39
CA LEU A 213 -3.38 4.82 -5.07
C LEU A 213 -4.28 5.91 -4.48
N ILE A 214 -5.54 5.97 -4.93
CA ILE A 214 -6.62 6.74 -4.31
C ILE A 214 -7.60 5.77 -3.67
N VAL A 215 -8.02 6.05 -2.42
CA VAL A 215 -9.07 5.32 -1.71
C VAL A 215 -10.09 6.32 -1.17
N HIS A 216 -11.35 6.20 -1.60
CA HIS A 216 -12.45 7.01 -1.09
C HIS A 216 -13.14 6.28 0.06
N LEU A 217 -12.92 6.75 1.28
CA LEU A 217 -13.52 6.25 2.51
C LEU A 217 -14.75 7.07 2.87
N ASP A 218 -15.79 6.42 3.39
CA ASP A 218 -17.09 7.07 3.61
C ASP A 218 -17.11 8.00 4.82
N GLN A 219 -16.32 7.69 5.86
CA GLN A 219 -16.23 8.47 7.10
C GLN A 219 -14.98 9.34 7.18
N HIS A 220 -13.83 8.78 6.76
CA HIS A 220 -12.55 9.49 6.82
C HIS A 220 -12.40 10.50 5.68
N GLY A 221 -12.97 10.22 4.53
CA GLY A 221 -12.75 10.97 3.30
C GLY A 221 -11.69 10.33 2.38
N PRO A 222 -11.33 10.99 1.28
CA PRO A 222 -10.38 10.45 0.33
C PRO A 222 -8.94 10.45 0.87
N ILE A 223 -8.22 9.35 0.62
CA ILE A 223 -6.78 9.21 0.91
C ILE A 223 -6.05 8.99 -0.42
N VAL A 224 -4.92 9.68 -0.61
CA VAL A 224 -3.99 9.45 -1.70
C VAL A 224 -2.70 8.88 -1.14
N ILE A 225 -2.35 7.64 -1.51
CA ILE A 225 -1.11 6.98 -1.12
C ILE A 225 -0.09 7.22 -2.23
N SER A 226 1.02 7.88 -1.88
CA SER A 226 2.01 8.38 -2.83
C SER A 226 2.77 7.27 -3.59
N GLY A 227 2.93 6.06 -3.01
CA GLY A 227 4.07 5.23 -3.37
C GLY A 227 5.36 6.02 -3.14
N ASP A 228 6.31 5.90 -4.05
CA ASP A 228 7.65 6.52 -3.96
C ASP A 228 7.80 7.78 -4.81
N VAL A 229 6.68 8.43 -5.19
CA VAL A 229 6.75 9.79 -5.78
C VAL A 229 7.45 10.75 -4.84
N ILE A 230 7.28 10.53 -3.54
CA ILE A 230 7.91 11.24 -2.45
C ILE A 230 8.08 10.28 -1.27
N HIS A 231 9.23 10.26 -0.62
CA HIS A 231 9.53 9.37 0.50
C HIS A 231 9.27 10.02 1.87
N PHE A 232 9.47 11.33 1.97
CA PHE A 232 9.30 12.10 3.22
C PHE A 232 8.69 13.46 2.95
N THR A 233 7.90 13.91 3.89
CA THR A 233 7.30 15.25 3.85
C THR A 233 8.35 16.35 3.73
N GLU A 234 9.54 16.17 4.30
CA GLU A 234 10.65 17.12 4.23
C GLU A 234 11.21 17.31 2.82
N GLU A 235 11.09 16.32 1.94
CA GLU A 235 11.51 16.42 0.52
C GLU A 235 10.73 17.48 -0.25
N LEU A 236 9.51 17.82 0.19
CA LEU A 236 8.66 18.81 -0.46
C LEU A 236 9.35 20.18 -0.58
N GLY A 237 10.17 20.56 0.42
CA GLY A 237 10.94 21.79 0.40
C GLY A 237 12.00 21.82 -0.71
N ALA A 238 12.70 20.71 -0.90
CA ALA A 238 13.78 20.59 -1.89
C ALA A 238 13.25 20.45 -3.33
N LEU A 239 12.12 19.75 -3.51
CA LEU A 239 11.51 19.52 -4.82
C LEU A 239 10.85 20.80 -5.38
N ASN A 240 10.32 21.67 -4.54
CA ASN A 240 9.73 22.94 -4.97
C ASN A 240 10.76 23.91 -5.59
N GLU A 241 12.04 23.78 -5.24
CA GLU A 241 13.13 24.58 -5.82
C GLU A 241 13.57 24.06 -7.21
N ALA A 242 13.25 22.81 -7.57
CA ALA A 242 13.70 22.16 -8.80
C ALA A 242 12.65 22.09 -9.92
N SER A 243 11.42 22.57 -9.70
CA SER A 243 10.23 22.10 -10.41
C SER A 243 9.83 22.84 -11.70
N ASP A 244 10.47 23.95 -12.08
CA ASP A 244 9.94 24.76 -13.20
C ASP A 244 10.30 24.25 -14.62
N ASP A 245 11.21 23.26 -14.76
CA ASP A 245 11.72 22.78 -16.07
C ASP A 245 11.70 21.24 -16.24
N ALA A 246 10.96 20.50 -15.43
CA ALA A 246 10.98 19.02 -15.50
C ALA A 246 10.27 18.48 -16.75
N ALA A 247 10.94 17.58 -17.48
CA ALA A 247 10.35 16.89 -18.63
C ALA A 247 9.26 15.90 -18.19
N PRO A 248 8.30 15.54 -19.07
CA PRO A 248 7.29 14.53 -18.76
C PRO A 248 7.94 13.20 -18.35
N GLY A 249 7.60 12.68 -17.17
CA GLY A 249 8.20 11.48 -16.57
C GLY A 249 9.31 11.77 -15.57
N GLU A 250 9.70 13.01 -15.38
CA GLU A 250 10.61 13.42 -14.34
C GLU A 250 9.92 13.45 -12.94
N PRO A 251 10.66 13.27 -11.84
CA PRO A 251 10.10 13.26 -10.48
C PRO A 251 9.23 14.46 -10.15
N ALA A 252 9.61 15.66 -10.59
CA ALA A 252 8.81 16.87 -10.38
C ALA A 252 7.45 16.82 -11.07
N SER A 253 7.34 16.23 -12.27
CA SER A 253 6.06 16.07 -12.98
C SER A 253 5.15 15.03 -12.30
N ALA A 254 5.73 13.96 -11.72
CA ALA A 254 5.01 12.97 -10.92
C ALA A 254 4.42 13.60 -9.66
N LEU A 255 5.23 14.41 -8.97
CA LEU A 255 4.83 15.14 -7.77
C LEU A 255 3.70 16.14 -8.07
N ALA A 256 3.81 16.92 -9.15
CA ALA A 256 2.77 17.85 -9.57
C ALA A 256 1.45 17.12 -9.87
N LYS A 257 1.51 15.97 -10.54
CA LYS A 257 0.32 15.13 -10.80
C LYS A 257 -0.27 14.59 -9.48
N LEU A 258 0.57 14.13 -8.55
CA LEU A 258 0.13 13.65 -7.23
C LEU A 258 -0.62 14.74 -6.47
N PHE A 259 -0.06 15.95 -6.37
CA PHE A 259 -0.71 17.07 -5.70
C PHE A 259 -1.98 17.53 -6.40
N SER A 260 -1.99 17.58 -7.73
CA SER A 260 -3.20 17.91 -8.49
C SER A 260 -4.35 16.94 -8.15
N ARG A 261 -4.05 15.65 -7.99
CA ARG A 261 -5.06 14.66 -7.59
C ARG A 261 -5.54 14.87 -6.15
N VAL A 262 -4.60 15.13 -5.22
CA VAL A 262 -4.96 15.44 -3.82
C VAL A 262 -5.89 16.64 -3.75
N GLU A 263 -5.57 17.73 -4.47
CA GLU A 263 -6.37 18.95 -4.50
C GLU A 263 -7.73 18.73 -5.16
N GLU A 264 -7.77 18.05 -6.33
CA GLU A 264 -8.98 17.75 -7.09
C GLU A 264 -10.06 17.04 -6.25
N ILE A 265 -9.62 16.06 -5.43
CA ILE A 265 -10.56 15.26 -4.63
C ILE A 265 -10.71 15.77 -3.19
N GLY A 266 -9.95 16.78 -2.78
CA GLY A 266 -9.88 17.24 -1.39
C GLY A 266 -9.39 16.15 -0.43
N GLY A 267 -8.45 15.32 -0.88
CA GLY A 267 -7.96 14.17 -0.16
C GLY A 267 -6.81 14.46 0.80
N GLU A 268 -6.54 13.52 1.71
CA GLU A 268 -5.35 13.51 2.56
C GLU A 268 -4.21 12.78 1.83
N LEU A 269 -3.01 13.40 1.79
CA LEU A 269 -1.83 12.76 1.23
C LEU A 269 -1.14 11.89 2.28
N TRP A 270 -1.05 10.60 2.01
CA TRP A 270 -0.25 9.65 2.77
C TRP A 270 1.07 9.39 2.04
N VAL A 271 2.14 9.97 2.56
CA VAL A 271 3.51 9.68 2.11
C VAL A 271 3.90 8.30 2.64
N GLN A 272 4.14 7.35 1.71
CA GLN A 272 4.20 5.93 2.08
C GLN A 272 5.33 5.63 3.06
N HIS A 273 6.52 6.13 2.79
CA HIS A 273 7.72 5.86 3.58
C HIS A 273 7.98 6.82 4.75
N ASP A 274 7.14 7.84 4.93
CA ASP A 274 7.34 8.85 5.97
C ASP A 274 7.15 8.26 7.38
N PRO A 275 8.21 8.16 8.20
CA PRO A 275 8.11 7.55 9.52
C PRO A 275 7.37 8.42 10.54
N VAL A 276 7.16 9.71 10.25
CA VAL A 276 6.39 10.62 11.11
C VAL A 276 4.91 10.39 10.91
N GLN A 277 4.45 10.38 9.64
CA GLN A 277 3.07 10.03 9.31
C GLN A 277 2.75 8.60 9.73
N ASP A 278 3.66 7.66 9.51
CA ASP A 278 3.49 6.25 9.83
C ASP A 278 3.18 6.00 11.32
N LYS A 279 3.88 6.69 12.22
CA LYS A 279 3.64 6.61 13.68
C LYS A 279 2.25 7.09 14.09
N ALA A 280 1.61 7.93 13.30
CA ALA A 280 0.27 8.45 13.59
C ALA A 280 -0.85 7.56 13.05
N ARG A 281 -0.52 6.60 12.18
CA ARG A 281 -1.50 5.70 11.55
C ARG A 281 -1.98 4.62 12.52
N LYS A 282 -3.24 4.24 12.36
CA LYS A 282 -3.81 3.05 12.99
C LYS A 282 -3.39 1.83 12.18
N TYR A 283 -2.78 0.88 12.84
CA TYR A 283 -2.40 -0.40 12.22
C TYR A 283 -3.49 -1.46 12.43
N ALA A 284 -3.55 -2.43 11.54
CA ALA A 284 -4.40 -3.60 11.69
C ALA A 284 -4.27 -4.22 13.10
N PRO A 285 -5.38 -4.66 13.75
CA PRO A 285 -6.72 -4.86 13.15
C PRO A 285 -7.61 -3.61 13.06
N GLU A 286 -7.17 -2.44 13.52
CA GLU A 286 -7.88 -1.19 13.32
C GLU A 286 -7.87 -0.79 11.83
N TYR A 287 -8.88 -0.01 11.41
CA TYR A 287 -9.03 0.43 10.03
C TYR A 287 -9.57 1.86 9.94
N TYR A 288 -9.51 2.39 8.74
CA TYR A 288 -10.15 3.65 8.34
C TYR A 288 -11.34 3.31 7.43
N GLU A 289 -12.43 4.07 7.59
CA GLU A 289 -13.70 3.86 6.87
C GLU A 289 -14.29 5.16 6.32
#